data_6a7a5097735906c272ee8de58188e7cf
#
_entry.id   6a7a5097735906c272ee8de58188e7cf
#
_cell.length_a   1.000
_cell.length_b   1.000
_cell.length_c   1.000
_cell.angle_alpha   90.00
_cell.angle_beta   90.00
_cell.angle_gamma   90.00
#
_symmetry.space_group_name_H-M   'P 1'
#
loop_
_entity.id
_entity.type
_entity.pdbx_description
1 polymer ?
#
loop_
_entity_poly.entity_id
_entity_poly.type
_entity_poly.pdbx_seq_one_letter_code
_entity_poly.pdbx_strand_id
1 'polypeptide(L)'
;MPRTTTEPFVPSAGYVVWFTGLSGAGKSTIAAVLEARLRARDVLVYNLDGDELRRGLNRDLGYTDADRVESIRRIGEVTRLMVNAGLVVIVAAISPFREGRQNARDLFAPGTFVEVHVDTPLEVAEARDTKGLYRAAREGRLLNFTGIDSPYEAPLEPEVRVASGTSPDAAADAIFEVVAARGLLGPTVRP
;
A
#
# COMPACT_ATOMS: atom_id res chain seq x y z
N MET A 1 9.31 46.39 -10.59
CA MET A 1 8.25 45.43 -10.31
C MET A 1 8.74 44.07 -10.79
N PRO A 2 9.12 43.11 -9.90
CA PRO A 2 9.50 41.78 -10.35
C PRO A 2 8.24 41.03 -10.81
N ARG A 3 8.26 40.52 -12.04
CA ARG A 3 7.21 39.61 -12.55
C ARG A 3 7.40 38.25 -11.86
N THR A 4 6.51 37.93 -10.95
CA THR A 4 6.32 36.57 -10.46
C THR A 4 5.71 35.74 -11.61
N THR A 5 6.53 35.12 -12.41
CA THR A 5 6.10 34.05 -13.30
C THR A 5 5.83 32.82 -12.42
N THR A 6 4.59 32.68 -11.99
CA THR A 6 4.10 31.43 -11.44
C THR A 6 4.07 30.45 -12.63
N GLU A 7 5.08 29.61 -12.79
CA GLU A 7 4.97 28.50 -13.71
C GLU A 7 3.76 27.66 -13.32
N PRO A 8 2.93 27.23 -14.28
CA PRO A 8 1.78 26.39 -13.95
C PRO A 8 2.29 25.11 -13.30
N PHE A 9 1.74 24.76 -12.16
CA PHE A 9 1.95 23.46 -11.52
C PHE A 9 1.55 22.37 -12.53
N VAL A 10 2.54 21.65 -13.06
CA VAL A 10 2.31 20.46 -13.87
C VAL A 10 2.29 19.29 -12.88
N PRO A 11 1.13 18.67 -12.61
CA PRO A 11 1.10 17.49 -11.75
C PRO A 11 2.02 16.44 -12.36
N SER A 12 2.95 15.89 -11.58
CA SER A 12 3.59 14.64 -11.95
C SER A 12 2.50 13.60 -12.18
N ALA A 13 2.67 12.73 -13.16
CA ALA A 13 1.73 11.64 -13.35
C ALA A 13 1.60 10.87 -12.02
N GLY A 14 0.38 10.79 -11.46
CA GLY A 14 0.14 10.05 -10.23
C GLY A 14 0.44 8.57 -10.44
N TYR A 15 0.83 7.89 -9.39
CA TYR A 15 1.05 6.44 -9.39
C TYR A 15 0.67 5.86 -8.03
N VAL A 16 0.55 4.54 -7.95
CA VAL A 16 0.26 3.85 -6.70
C VAL A 16 1.39 2.91 -6.28
N VAL A 17 1.71 2.92 -4.99
CA VAL A 17 2.53 1.90 -4.32
C VAL A 17 1.60 1.07 -3.45
N TRP A 18 1.34 -0.17 -3.87
CA TRP A 18 0.37 -1.05 -3.25
C TRP A 18 1.05 -2.12 -2.42
N PHE A 19 1.02 -1.97 -1.10
CA PHE A 19 1.55 -2.97 -0.18
C PHE A 19 0.57 -4.12 0.02
N THR A 20 1.10 -5.34 0.05
CA THR A 20 0.40 -6.55 0.47
C THR A 20 1.26 -7.36 1.44
N GLY A 21 0.64 -8.19 2.25
CA GLY A 21 1.30 -9.03 3.26
C GLY A 21 0.44 -9.20 4.51
N LEU A 22 0.80 -10.14 5.36
CA LEU A 22 0.07 -10.49 6.58
C LEU A 22 -0.10 -9.30 7.55
N SER A 23 -1.04 -9.40 8.48
CA SER A 23 -1.12 -8.48 9.61
C SER A 23 0.20 -8.53 10.40
N GLY A 24 0.69 -7.39 10.89
CA GLY A 24 1.98 -7.37 11.61
C GLY A 24 3.23 -7.56 10.75
N ALA A 25 3.10 -7.69 9.40
CA ALA A 25 4.25 -7.85 8.51
C ALA A 25 5.17 -6.60 8.45
N GLY A 26 4.66 -5.41 8.75
CA GLY A 26 5.43 -4.16 8.71
C GLY A 26 5.00 -3.17 7.61
N LYS A 27 3.91 -3.45 6.88
CA LYS A 27 3.41 -2.60 5.78
C LYS A 27 3.28 -1.12 6.16
N SER A 28 2.53 -0.82 7.24
CA SER A 28 2.29 0.56 7.68
C SER A 28 3.56 1.27 8.10
N THR A 29 4.53 0.55 8.67
CA THR A 29 5.82 1.12 9.07
C THR A 29 6.65 1.54 7.85
N ILE A 30 6.74 0.65 6.83
CA ILE A 30 7.45 0.95 5.59
C ILE A 30 6.73 2.06 4.81
N ALA A 31 5.39 2.00 4.76
CA ALA A 31 4.57 3.01 4.12
C ALA A 31 4.79 4.41 4.72
N ALA A 32 4.90 4.52 6.05
CA ALA A 32 5.17 5.78 6.73
C ALA A 32 6.57 6.35 6.39
N VAL A 33 7.60 5.50 6.32
CA VAL A 33 8.95 5.93 5.90
C VAL A 33 8.94 6.39 4.45
N LEU A 34 8.29 5.64 3.56
CA LEU A 34 8.16 6.00 2.14
C LEU A 34 7.41 7.33 1.99
N GLU A 35 6.30 7.51 2.70
CA GLU A 35 5.52 8.75 2.69
C GLU A 35 6.36 9.95 3.12
N ALA A 36 7.08 9.83 4.24
CA ALA A 36 7.95 10.89 4.75
C ALA A 36 9.02 11.31 3.72
N ARG A 37 9.63 10.32 3.04
CA ARG A 37 10.64 10.57 2.00
C ARG A 37 10.06 11.20 0.73
N LEU A 38 8.85 10.83 0.32
CA LEU A 38 8.17 11.46 -0.81
C LEU A 38 7.80 12.91 -0.48
N ARG A 39 7.26 13.17 0.71
CA ARG A 39 6.95 14.52 1.19
C ARG A 39 8.20 15.41 1.25
N ALA A 40 9.32 14.87 1.69
CA ALA A 40 10.60 15.59 1.72
C ALA A 40 11.13 15.97 0.32
N ARG A 41 10.52 15.45 -0.75
CA ARG A 41 10.78 15.77 -2.17
C ARG A 41 9.67 16.59 -2.80
N ASP A 42 8.80 17.20 -1.99
CA ASP A 42 7.64 17.99 -2.43
C ASP A 42 6.64 17.19 -3.29
N VAL A 43 6.63 15.84 -3.16
CA VAL A 43 5.66 14.99 -3.84
C VAL A 43 4.33 15.03 -3.09
N LEU A 44 3.24 15.28 -3.81
CA LEU A 44 1.89 15.16 -3.28
C LEU A 44 1.55 13.69 -3.08
N VAL A 45 1.59 13.22 -1.84
CA VAL A 45 1.38 11.82 -1.48
C VAL A 45 0.29 11.68 -0.43
N TYR A 46 -0.51 10.61 -0.55
CA TYR A 46 -1.49 10.21 0.45
C TYR A 46 -1.34 8.72 0.78
N ASN A 47 -1.40 8.40 2.06
CA ASN A 47 -1.29 7.03 2.57
C ASN A 47 -2.68 6.52 3.00
N LEU A 48 -3.16 5.49 2.30
CA LEU A 48 -4.40 4.79 2.59
C LEU A 48 -4.08 3.55 3.44
N ASP A 49 -4.13 3.71 4.78
CA ASP A 49 -3.94 2.60 5.71
C ASP A 49 -5.23 1.79 5.88
N GLY A 50 -5.11 0.46 5.81
CA GLY A 50 -6.26 -0.45 5.88
C GLY A 50 -7.06 -0.36 7.17
N ASP A 51 -6.42 -0.03 8.30
CA ASP A 51 -7.13 0.12 9.58
C ASP A 51 -7.93 1.43 9.62
N GLU A 52 -7.39 2.50 9.03
CA GLU A 52 -8.11 3.77 8.90
C GLU A 52 -9.32 3.61 7.97
N LEU A 53 -9.12 2.96 6.83
CA LEU A 53 -10.20 2.71 5.87
C LEU A 53 -11.35 1.88 6.46
N ARG A 54 -11.07 0.98 7.40
CA ARG A 54 -12.12 0.23 8.11
C ARG A 54 -12.98 1.08 9.03
N ARG A 55 -12.49 2.25 9.47
CA ARG A 55 -13.28 3.17 10.29
C ARG A 55 -14.22 4.06 9.47
N GLY A 56 -13.96 4.20 8.18
CA GLY A 56 -14.68 5.06 7.25
C GLY A 56 -15.24 4.31 6.05
N LEU A 57 -14.49 4.24 4.98
CA LEU A 57 -14.88 3.69 3.67
C LEU A 57 -15.44 2.26 3.74
N ASN A 58 -14.86 1.43 4.59
CA ASN A 58 -15.18 0.00 4.73
C ASN A 58 -15.80 -0.36 6.09
N ARG A 59 -16.42 0.62 6.78
CA ARG A 59 -16.98 0.41 8.13
C ARG A 59 -18.15 -0.59 8.18
N ASP A 60 -18.79 -0.79 7.05
CA ASP A 60 -19.90 -1.72 6.84
C ASP A 60 -19.45 -3.14 6.49
N LEU A 61 -18.16 -3.34 6.22
CA LEU A 61 -17.59 -4.63 5.83
C LEU A 61 -16.99 -5.37 7.05
N GLY A 62 -17.23 -6.69 7.07
CA GLY A 62 -16.61 -7.61 8.02
C GLY A 62 -15.26 -8.15 7.54
N TYR A 63 -15.02 -9.44 7.84
CA TYR A 63 -13.78 -10.14 7.54
C TYR A 63 -13.97 -11.38 6.66
N THR A 64 -15.20 -11.63 6.15
CA THR A 64 -15.42 -12.70 5.19
C THR A 64 -14.61 -12.48 3.91
N ASP A 65 -14.41 -13.52 3.12
CA ASP A 65 -13.69 -13.41 1.85
C ASP A 65 -14.39 -12.42 0.90
N ALA A 66 -15.73 -12.44 0.87
CA ALA A 66 -16.53 -11.48 0.10
C ALA A 66 -16.32 -10.02 0.57
N ASP A 67 -16.30 -9.78 1.89
CA ASP A 67 -16.01 -8.45 2.44
C ASP A 67 -14.60 -7.98 2.09
N ARG A 68 -13.63 -8.90 2.07
CA ARG A 68 -12.24 -8.58 1.70
C ARG A 68 -12.13 -8.23 0.22
N VAL A 69 -12.81 -8.96 -0.66
CA VAL A 69 -12.86 -8.65 -2.10
C VAL A 69 -13.47 -7.27 -2.31
N GLU A 70 -14.62 -6.99 -1.69
CA GLU A 70 -15.29 -5.69 -1.80
C GLU A 70 -14.45 -4.56 -1.20
N SER A 71 -13.77 -4.81 -0.08
CA SER A 71 -12.84 -3.84 0.53
C SER A 71 -11.75 -3.42 -0.44
N ILE A 72 -11.09 -4.38 -1.11
CA ILE A 72 -10.02 -4.11 -2.07
C ILE A 72 -10.56 -3.42 -3.31
N ARG A 73 -11.75 -3.79 -3.80
CA ARG A 73 -12.41 -3.10 -4.91
C ARG A 73 -12.65 -1.61 -4.58
N ARG A 74 -13.20 -1.30 -3.40
CA ARG A 74 -13.44 0.09 -2.97
C ARG A 74 -12.13 0.87 -2.84
N ILE A 75 -11.11 0.28 -2.24
CA ILE A 75 -9.79 0.91 -2.10
C ILE A 75 -9.21 1.20 -3.50
N GLY A 76 -9.30 0.26 -4.43
CA GLY A 76 -8.83 0.43 -5.80
C GLY A 76 -9.49 1.64 -6.50
N GLU A 77 -10.82 1.75 -6.41
CA GLU A 77 -11.56 2.86 -7.03
C GLU A 77 -11.18 4.23 -6.43
N VAL A 78 -11.10 4.33 -5.11
CA VAL A 78 -10.68 5.59 -4.45
C VAL A 78 -9.25 5.93 -4.84
N THR A 79 -8.34 4.94 -4.82
CA THR A 79 -6.95 5.11 -5.23
C THR A 79 -6.85 5.62 -6.67
N ARG A 80 -7.65 5.06 -7.60
CA ARG A 80 -7.69 5.49 -9.01
C ARG A 80 -8.09 6.96 -9.15
N LEU A 81 -9.12 7.39 -8.42
CA LEU A 81 -9.55 8.80 -8.44
C LEU A 81 -8.44 9.74 -7.94
N MET A 82 -7.74 9.36 -6.88
CA MET A 82 -6.64 10.14 -6.32
C MET A 82 -5.42 10.19 -7.25
N VAL A 83 -5.05 9.05 -7.86
CA VAL A 83 -3.97 8.98 -8.86
C VAL A 83 -4.30 9.84 -10.08
N ASN A 84 -5.55 9.81 -10.58
CA ASN A 84 -6.01 10.65 -11.68
C ASN A 84 -5.99 12.16 -11.33
N ALA A 85 -6.10 12.49 -10.05
CA ALA A 85 -5.92 13.87 -9.56
C ALA A 85 -4.44 14.28 -9.41
N GLY A 86 -3.50 13.41 -9.77
CA GLY A 86 -2.05 13.68 -9.75
C GLY A 86 -1.36 13.34 -8.43
N LEU A 87 -2.02 12.62 -7.51
CA LEU A 87 -1.39 12.20 -6.27
C LEU A 87 -0.60 10.91 -6.44
N VAL A 88 0.49 10.78 -5.70
CA VAL A 88 1.06 9.49 -5.38
C VAL A 88 0.25 8.88 -4.24
N VAL A 89 -0.23 7.66 -4.42
CA VAL A 89 -1.02 6.98 -3.38
C VAL A 89 -0.28 5.76 -2.87
N ILE A 90 -0.11 5.69 -1.57
CA ILE A 90 0.41 4.50 -0.89
C ILE A 90 -0.80 3.77 -0.32
N VAL A 91 -0.95 2.49 -0.65
CA VAL A 91 -2.00 1.63 -0.08
C VAL A 91 -1.33 0.61 0.83
N ALA A 92 -1.62 0.65 2.13
CA ALA A 92 -1.09 -0.30 3.12
C ALA A 92 -2.21 -1.22 3.63
N ALA A 93 -2.56 -2.25 2.85
CA ALA A 93 -3.61 -3.21 3.16
C ALA A 93 -3.10 -4.66 3.06
N ILE A 94 -3.77 -5.62 3.72
CA ILE A 94 -3.42 -7.04 3.60
C ILE A 94 -3.58 -7.51 2.14
N SER A 95 -4.70 -7.19 1.49
CA SER A 95 -5.02 -7.54 0.10
C SER A 95 -4.75 -9.02 -0.18
N PRO A 96 -5.49 -9.95 0.48
CA PRO A 96 -5.04 -11.34 0.59
C PRO A 96 -5.11 -12.12 -0.71
N PHE A 97 -6.01 -11.76 -1.63
CA PHE A 97 -6.28 -12.53 -2.84
C PHE A 97 -5.59 -11.93 -4.07
N ARG A 98 -4.94 -12.79 -4.89
CA ARG A 98 -4.28 -12.37 -6.14
C ARG A 98 -5.23 -11.70 -7.11
N GLU A 99 -6.42 -12.27 -7.29
CA GLU A 99 -7.45 -11.72 -8.17
C GLU A 99 -7.84 -10.29 -7.76
N GLY A 100 -8.06 -10.05 -6.45
CA GLY A 100 -8.39 -8.71 -5.96
C GLY A 100 -7.28 -7.69 -6.24
N ARG A 101 -6.00 -8.07 -6.09
CA ARG A 101 -4.86 -7.21 -6.42
C ARG A 101 -4.71 -6.98 -7.91
N GLN A 102 -4.96 -8.02 -8.73
CA GLN A 102 -4.96 -7.89 -10.19
C GLN A 102 -6.07 -6.96 -10.66
N ASN A 103 -7.30 -7.13 -10.17
CA ASN A 103 -8.42 -6.25 -10.48
C ASN A 103 -8.14 -4.79 -10.08
N ALA A 104 -7.46 -4.58 -8.93
CA ALA A 104 -7.01 -3.24 -8.55
C ALA A 104 -5.94 -2.71 -9.53
N ARG A 105 -4.95 -3.51 -9.90
CA ARG A 105 -3.89 -3.16 -10.87
C ARG A 105 -4.48 -2.73 -12.21
N ASP A 106 -5.50 -3.42 -12.71
CA ASP A 106 -6.13 -3.19 -14.01
C ASP A 106 -6.85 -1.82 -14.11
N LEU A 107 -7.06 -1.14 -12.97
CA LEU A 107 -7.59 0.22 -12.93
C LEU A 107 -6.57 1.29 -13.33
N PHE A 108 -5.28 0.94 -13.46
CA PHE A 108 -4.19 1.89 -13.65
C PHE A 108 -3.49 1.70 -14.99
N ALA A 109 -2.88 2.76 -15.49
CA ALA A 109 -2.07 2.68 -16.70
C ALA A 109 -0.87 1.74 -16.49
N PRO A 110 -0.42 1.01 -17.53
CA PRO A 110 0.74 0.15 -17.43
C PRO A 110 1.96 0.89 -16.84
N GLY A 111 2.60 0.26 -15.85
CA GLY A 111 3.78 0.79 -15.19
C GLY A 111 3.51 1.73 -14.01
N THR A 112 2.27 2.21 -13.80
CA THR A 112 1.94 3.14 -12.71
C THR A 112 1.44 2.44 -11.44
N PHE A 113 1.34 1.10 -11.43
CA PHE A 113 1.05 0.28 -10.26
C PHE A 113 2.32 -0.45 -9.83
N VAL A 114 2.78 -0.20 -8.60
CA VAL A 114 3.95 -0.85 -7.98
C VAL A 114 3.47 -1.70 -6.82
N GLU A 115 3.43 -3.03 -7.01
CA GLU A 115 3.08 -3.98 -5.95
C GLU A 115 4.29 -4.26 -5.06
N VAL A 116 4.11 -4.08 -3.75
CA VAL A 116 5.13 -4.33 -2.74
C VAL A 116 4.69 -5.46 -1.83
N HIS A 117 5.32 -6.62 -1.96
CA HIS A 117 5.10 -7.76 -1.07
C HIS A 117 5.98 -7.66 0.17
N VAL A 118 5.39 -7.43 1.33
CA VAL A 118 6.10 -7.53 2.61
C VAL A 118 6.04 -8.98 3.08
N ASP A 119 7.08 -9.73 2.67
CA ASP A 119 7.17 -11.19 2.85
C ASP A 119 7.68 -11.53 4.24
N THR A 120 6.76 -11.52 5.19
CA THR A 120 7.02 -11.91 6.58
C THR A 120 6.36 -13.27 6.86
N PRO A 121 7.10 -14.28 7.29
CA PRO A 121 6.54 -15.58 7.68
C PRO A 121 5.44 -15.42 8.74
N LEU A 122 4.45 -16.32 8.70
CA LEU A 122 3.31 -16.29 9.60
C LEU A 122 3.74 -16.31 11.07
N GLU A 123 4.70 -17.17 11.39
CA GLU A 123 5.23 -17.35 12.75
C GLU A 123 5.85 -16.05 13.29
N VAL A 124 6.53 -15.29 12.42
CA VAL A 124 7.14 -14.01 12.77
C VAL A 124 6.07 -12.93 12.96
N ALA A 125 5.08 -12.90 12.06
CA ALA A 125 3.97 -11.95 12.15
C ALA A 125 3.10 -12.21 13.39
N GLU A 126 2.81 -13.50 13.69
CA GLU A 126 2.08 -13.94 14.88
C GLU A 126 2.86 -13.66 16.17
N ALA A 127 4.17 -13.91 16.21
CA ALA A 127 4.99 -13.59 17.37
C ALA A 127 5.03 -12.09 17.69
N ARG A 128 4.95 -11.23 16.68
CA ARG A 128 4.85 -9.78 16.87
C ARG A 128 3.49 -9.36 17.44
N ASP A 129 2.44 -9.91 16.90
CA ASP A 129 1.01 -9.66 17.22
C ASP A 129 0.69 -8.28 17.83
N THR A 130 1.17 -7.24 17.20
CA THR A 130 1.16 -5.85 17.72
C THR A 130 -0.23 -5.32 18.09
N LYS A 131 -1.28 -5.96 17.55
CA LYS A 131 -2.68 -5.57 17.75
C LYS A 131 -3.50 -6.63 18.53
N GLY A 132 -2.88 -7.75 18.93
CA GLY A 132 -3.55 -8.87 19.59
C GLY A 132 -4.55 -9.64 18.70
N LEU A 133 -4.46 -9.45 17.35
CA LEU A 133 -5.40 -10.05 16.39
C LEU A 133 -5.14 -11.55 16.19
N TYR A 134 -3.88 -11.97 16.18
CA TYR A 134 -3.53 -13.39 16.09
C TYR A 134 -4.00 -14.15 17.31
N ARG A 135 -3.77 -13.61 18.51
CA ARG A 135 -4.29 -14.19 19.75
C ARG A 135 -5.81 -14.28 19.73
N ALA A 136 -6.50 -13.22 19.29
CA ALA A 136 -7.95 -13.23 19.19
C ALA A 136 -8.46 -14.29 18.20
N ALA A 137 -7.77 -14.49 17.07
CA ALA A 137 -8.10 -15.52 16.09
C ALA A 137 -7.86 -16.92 16.62
N ARG A 138 -6.72 -17.18 17.27
CA ARG A 138 -6.43 -18.49 17.90
C ARG A 138 -7.40 -18.87 19.00
N GLU A 139 -7.93 -17.88 19.74
CA GLU A 139 -8.95 -18.07 20.75
C GLU A 139 -10.38 -18.14 20.18
N GLY A 140 -10.56 -18.09 18.87
CA GLY A 140 -11.88 -18.14 18.20
C GLY A 140 -12.75 -16.88 18.38
N ARG A 141 -12.19 -15.79 18.91
CA ARG A 141 -12.87 -14.51 19.10
C ARG A 141 -12.89 -13.65 17.82
N LEU A 142 -12.01 -13.93 16.88
CA LEU A 142 -11.95 -13.29 15.57
C LEU A 142 -11.92 -14.39 14.51
N LEU A 143 -12.98 -14.44 13.70
CA LEU A 143 -13.13 -15.41 12.60
C LEU A 143 -12.66 -14.82 11.28
N ASN A 144 -12.35 -15.68 10.32
CA ASN A 144 -11.90 -15.32 8.97
C ASN A 144 -10.61 -14.46 8.98
N PHE A 145 -9.70 -14.76 9.91
CA PHE A 145 -8.45 -14.01 10.01
C PHE A 145 -7.40 -14.53 9.03
N THR A 146 -6.89 -13.63 8.16
CA THR A 146 -5.91 -13.99 7.13
C THR A 146 -4.64 -14.59 7.72
N GLY A 147 -4.29 -15.78 7.26
CA GLY A 147 -3.14 -16.56 7.71
C GLY A 147 -3.47 -17.56 8.83
N ILE A 148 -4.68 -17.54 9.41
CA ILE A 148 -5.14 -18.51 10.42
C ILE A 148 -6.25 -19.39 9.83
N ASP A 149 -7.43 -18.83 9.62
CA ASP A 149 -8.62 -19.50 9.11
C ASP A 149 -9.13 -18.93 7.77
N SER A 150 -8.43 -17.95 7.22
CA SER A 150 -8.61 -17.42 5.86
C SER A 150 -7.25 -17.38 5.14
N PRO A 151 -7.19 -17.69 3.84
CA PRO A 151 -5.92 -17.79 3.12
C PRO A 151 -5.29 -16.42 2.83
N TYR A 152 -3.97 -16.43 2.68
CA TYR A 152 -3.19 -15.37 2.07
C TYR A 152 -2.49 -15.91 0.82
N GLU A 153 -2.76 -15.31 -0.32
CA GLU A 153 -2.15 -15.67 -1.60
C GLU A 153 -1.00 -14.70 -1.91
N ALA A 154 0.24 -15.11 -1.64
CA ALA A 154 1.40 -14.30 -1.97
C ALA A 154 1.41 -13.92 -3.46
N PRO A 155 1.79 -12.70 -3.84
CA PRO A 155 1.90 -12.32 -5.25
C PRO A 155 2.98 -13.17 -5.94
N LEU A 156 2.77 -13.44 -7.23
CA LEU A 156 3.72 -14.25 -8.02
C LEU A 156 4.92 -13.41 -8.45
N GLU A 157 4.67 -12.20 -8.95
CA GLU A 157 5.66 -11.29 -9.52
C GLU A 157 5.44 -9.85 -9.01
N PRO A 158 5.67 -9.59 -7.69
CA PRO A 158 5.58 -8.23 -7.18
C PRO A 158 6.77 -7.41 -7.70
N GLU A 159 6.57 -6.13 -7.94
CA GLU A 159 7.66 -5.23 -8.35
C GLU A 159 8.75 -5.10 -7.27
N VAL A 160 8.35 -5.19 -6.00
CA VAL A 160 9.29 -5.20 -4.87
C VAL A 160 8.91 -6.30 -3.90
N ARG A 161 9.89 -7.14 -3.52
CA ARG A 161 9.74 -8.11 -2.44
C ARG A 161 10.62 -7.70 -1.27
N VAL A 162 9.99 -7.40 -0.13
CA VAL A 162 10.66 -7.03 1.10
C VAL A 162 10.73 -8.25 2.01
N ALA A 163 11.92 -8.81 2.18
CA ALA A 163 12.14 -9.96 3.05
C ALA A 163 11.95 -9.60 4.53
N SER A 164 11.57 -10.58 5.33
CA SER A 164 11.49 -10.44 6.78
C SER A 164 12.85 -10.01 7.37
N GLY A 165 12.83 -9.01 8.25
CA GLY A 165 14.06 -8.46 8.84
C GLY A 165 14.68 -7.29 8.06
N THR A 166 14.22 -7.00 6.85
CA THR A 166 14.63 -5.79 6.13
C THR A 166 14.21 -4.55 6.93
N SER A 167 15.12 -3.59 7.09
CA SER A 167 14.77 -2.33 7.75
C SER A 167 13.78 -1.52 6.92
N PRO A 168 12.90 -0.72 7.55
CA PRO A 168 11.96 0.13 6.81
C PRO A 168 12.65 1.08 5.83
N ASP A 169 13.85 1.58 6.18
CA ASP A 169 14.64 2.43 5.31
C ASP A 169 15.14 1.71 4.07
N ALA A 170 15.72 0.51 4.22
CA ALA A 170 16.18 -0.29 3.09
C ALA A 170 15.02 -0.73 2.18
N ALA A 171 13.85 -1.03 2.76
CA ALA A 171 12.66 -1.34 2.00
C ALA A 171 12.18 -0.11 1.18
N ALA A 172 12.19 1.08 1.79
CA ALA A 172 11.86 2.30 1.09
C ALA A 172 12.86 2.62 -0.03
N ASP A 173 14.17 2.37 0.15
CA ASP A 173 15.19 2.53 -0.89
C ASP A 173 14.89 1.64 -2.09
N ALA A 174 14.60 0.35 -1.87
CA ALA A 174 14.24 -0.58 -2.95
C ALA A 174 12.98 -0.14 -3.72
N ILE A 175 11.98 0.41 -3.03
CA ILE A 175 10.78 0.96 -3.68
C ILE A 175 11.14 2.19 -4.51
N PHE A 176 11.97 3.09 -4.01
CA PHE A 176 12.43 4.27 -4.74
C PHE A 176 13.20 3.91 -6.01
N GLU A 177 14.05 2.88 -5.97
CA GLU A 177 14.77 2.39 -7.14
C GLU A 177 13.81 1.96 -8.25
N VAL A 178 12.77 1.18 -7.91
CA VAL A 178 11.75 0.74 -8.89
C VAL A 178 10.96 1.92 -9.43
N VAL A 179 10.52 2.83 -8.57
CA VAL A 179 9.77 4.03 -8.96
C VAL A 179 10.61 4.93 -9.88
N ALA A 180 11.89 5.11 -9.56
CA ALA A 180 12.84 5.87 -10.37
C ALA A 180 13.11 5.22 -11.74
N ALA A 181 13.34 3.90 -11.75
CA ALA A 181 13.57 3.15 -12.98
C ALA A 181 12.36 3.20 -13.96
N ARG A 182 11.16 3.40 -13.43
CA ARG A 182 9.94 3.60 -14.21
C ARG A 182 9.67 5.05 -14.62
N GLY A 183 10.55 5.99 -14.24
CA GLY A 183 10.37 7.41 -14.52
C GLY A 183 9.19 8.05 -13.77
N LEU A 184 8.72 7.43 -12.68
CA LEU A 184 7.56 7.89 -11.91
C LEU A 184 7.92 8.99 -10.90
N LEU A 185 9.20 9.15 -10.56
CA LEU A 185 9.66 10.33 -9.84
C LEU A 185 9.64 11.49 -10.83
N GLY A 186 8.63 12.34 -10.73
CA GLY A 186 8.56 13.57 -11.53
C GLY A 186 9.82 14.43 -11.37
N PRO A 187 10.04 15.43 -12.24
CA PRO A 187 11.14 16.35 -12.07
C PRO A 187 11.04 16.97 -10.67
N THR A 188 12.12 16.86 -9.89
CA THR A 188 12.25 17.59 -8.63
C THR A 188 12.08 19.07 -8.95
N VAL A 189 11.00 19.67 -8.50
CA VAL A 189 10.86 21.12 -8.50
C VAL A 189 11.94 21.62 -7.55
N ARG A 190 13.10 21.99 -8.08
CA ARG A 190 14.11 22.72 -7.29
C ARG A 190 13.58 24.14 -7.09
N PRO A 191 13.67 24.67 -5.88
CA PRO A 191 13.34 26.05 -5.61
C PRO A 191 14.20 27.03 -6.40
#